data_3dd057c74bdb9ee411253e5c83ead83a
#
_entry.id   3dd057c74bdb9ee411253e5c83ead83a
#
_cell.length_a   1.000
_cell.length_b   1.000
_cell.length_c   1.000
_cell.angle_alpha   90.00
_cell.angle_beta   90.00
_cell.angle_gamma   90.00
#
_symmetry.space_group_name_H-M   'P 1'
#
loop_
_entity.id
_entity.type
_entity.pdbx_description
1 polymer ?
#
loop_
_entity_poly.entity_id
_entity_poly.type
_entity_poly.pdbx_seq_one_letter_code
_entity_poly.pdbx_strand_id
1 'polypeptide(L)'
;MCVCIIVQGLSVTTKADDESISRMHEEASRVWPRELAVLMQATPLPFINAIYDQDPLKEIVWGHVALVGDAAHPISPHGVRSTNMSIMDADVLGRCVVRWGSSQVEDALCEYQSIRSAVTAHEVLFSRHLGRVKQGLSAELHNAQNVPGEFLLQRSIHKFEDHQHIL
;
A
#
# COMPACT_ATOMS: atom_id res chain seq x y z
N MET A 1 16.08 10.89 13.09
CA MET A 1 15.20 12.06 13.36
C MET A 1 13.98 11.91 12.43
N CYS A 2 12.83 11.51 12.98
CA CYS A 2 11.59 11.43 12.17
C CYS A 2 11.04 12.84 11.96
N VAL A 3 10.94 13.28 10.73
CA VAL A 3 10.23 14.51 10.37
C VAL A 3 8.80 14.12 10.01
N CYS A 4 7.86 14.36 10.92
CA CYS A 4 6.44 14.32 10.59
C CYS A 4 6.04 15.66 9.96
N ILE A 5 5.75 15.66 8.67
CA ILE A 5 5.10 16.81 8.04
C ILE A 5 3.62 16.70 8.36
N ILE A 6 3.14 17.51 9.29
CA ILE A 6 1.70 17.67 9.53
C ILE A 6 1.19 18.67 8.50
N VAL A 7 0.46 18.20 7.51
CA VAL A 7 -0.29 19.07 6.61
C VAL A 7 -1.50 19.58 7.38
N GLN A 8 -1.49 20.83 7.81
CA GLN A 8 -2.66 21.48 8.40
C GLN A 8 -3.74 21.67 7.33
N GLY A 9 -4.91 21.10 7.56
CA GLY A 9 -6.11 21.57 6.85
C GLY A 9 -7.08 20.52 6.31
N LEU A 10 -6.72 19.25 6.18
CA LEU A 10 -7.65 18.21 5.71
C LEU A 10 -7.61 17.01 6.65
N SER A 11 -8.65 16.86 7.47
CA SER A 11 -8.88 15.60 8.15
C SER A 11 -9.27 14.54 7.13
N VAL A 12 -8.52 13.45 7.06
CA VAL A 12 -8.87 12.27 6.23
C VAL A 12 -10.10 11.55 6.79
N THR A 13 -10.43 11.82 8.04
CA THR A 13 -11.57 11.23 8.75
C THR A 13 -12.61 12.32 8.98
N THR A 14 -13.83 12.10 8.50
CA THR A 14 -14.97 12.98 8.72
C THR A 14 -16.10 12.23 9.40
N LYS A 15 -16.88 12.95 10.22
CA LYS A 15 -18.11 12.39 10.79
C LYS A 15 -19.10 12.15 9.64
N ALA A 16 -19.70 10.97 9.59
CA ALA A 16 -20.78 10.70 8.66
C ALA A 16 -22.03 11.50 9.08
N ASP A 17 -22.71 12.11 8.11
CA ASP A 17 -24.02 12.73 8.34
C ASP A 17 -25.12 11.66 8.41
N ASP A 18 -26.26 12.03 8.98
CA ASP A 18 -27.38 11.13 9.22
C ASP A 18 -27.97 10.56 7.92
N GLU A 19 -27.92 11.32 6.83
CA GLU A 19 -28.38 10.88 5.50
C GLU A 19 -27.46 9.79 4.94
N SER A 20 -26.15 9.98 5.00
CA SER A 20 -25.15 8.98 4.58
C SER A 20 -25.24 7.69 5.42
N ILE A 21 -25.47 7.83 6.73
CA ILE A 21 -25.66 6.70 7.63
C ILE A 21 -26.94 5.93 7.24
N SER A 22 -28.04 6.62 7.06
CA SER A 22 -29.33 6.01 6.70
C SER A 22 -29.24 5.25 5.40
N ARG A 23 -28.65 5.88 4.37
CA ARG A 23 -28.42 5.25 3.05
C ARG A 23 -27.51 4.02 3.15
N MET A 24 -26.45 4.10 3.94
CA MET A 24 -25.56 2.96 4.16
C MET A 24 -26.28 1.79 4.82
N HIS A 25 -27.12 2.04 5.85
CA HIS A 25 -27.91 1.02 6.53
C HIS A 25 -28.94 0.38 5.60
N GLU A 26 -29.60 1.17 4.77
CA GLU A 26 -30.57 0.69 3.79
C GLU A 26 -29.90 -0.23 2.76
N GLU A 27 -28.80 0.21 2.15
CA GLU A 27 -28.02 -0.58 1.20
C GLU A 27 -27.46 -1.86 1.83
N ALA A 28 -26.93 -1.78 3.04
CA ALA A 28 -26.45 -2.95 3.76
C ALA A 28 -27.56 -3.98 3.96
N SER A 29 -28.75 -3.52 4.36
CA SER A 29 -29.92 -4.40 4.56
C SER A 29 -30.40 -5.05 3.27
N ARG A 30 -30.17 -4.41 2.12
CA ARG A 30 -30.54 -4.92 0.80
C ARG A 30 -29.57 -5.96 0.25
N VAL A 31 -28.26 -5.79 0.52
CA VAL A 31 -27.18 -6.52 -0.17
C VAL A 31 -26.51 -7.56 0.73
N TRP A 32 -26.44 -7.32 2.03
CA TRP A 32 -25.67 -8.15 2.95
C TRP A 32 -26.56 -9.15 3.73
N PRO A 33 -25.96 -10.25 4.21
CA PRO A 33 -26.64 -11.11 5.17
C PRO A 33 -27.09 -10.31 6.40
N ARG A 34 -28.22 -10.72 6.94
CA ARG A 34 -28.90 -10.02 8.06
C ARG A 34 -27.96 -9.75 9.25
N GLU A 35 -27.12 -10.71 9.57
CA GLU A 35 -26.19 -10.65 10.71
C GLU A 35 -25.18 -9.52 10.53
N LEU A 36 -24.65 -9.35 9.32
CA LEU A 36 -23.70 -8.26 8.99
C LEU A 36 -24.42 -6.90 8.93
N ALA A 37 -25.62 -6.84 8.38
CA ALA A 37 -26.41 -5.62 8.36
C ALA A 37 -26.73 -5.14 9.78
N VAL A 38 -27.13 -6.04 10.68
CA VAL A 38 -27.38 -5.71 12.10
C VAL A 38 -26.11 -5.21 12.79
N LEU A 39 -24.96 -5.85 12.54
CA LEU A 39 -23.68 -5.40 13.11
C LEU A 39 -23.33 -3.99 12.66
N MET A 40 -23.50 -3.69 11.38
CA MET A 40 -23.27 -2.34 10.85
C MET A 40 -24.21 -1.32 11.48
N GLN A 41 -25.51 -1.62 11.59
CA GLN A 41 -26.51 -0.74 12.20
C GLN A 41 -26.28 -0.51 13.70
N ALA A 42 -25.71 -1.49 14.39
CA ALA A 42 -25.36 -1.37 15.80
C ALA A 42 -24.03 -0.65 16.06
N THR A 43 -23.26 -0.33 15.01
CA THR A 43 -21.97 0.35 15.15
C THR A 43 -22.19 1.81 15.58
N PRO A 44 -21.72 2.22 16.78
CA PRO A 44 -21.89 3.58 17.24
C PRO A 44 -20.91 4.52 16.51
N LEU A 45 -21.36 5.74 16.21
CA LEU A 45 -20.54 6.83 15.68
C LEU A 45 -19.70 6.42 14.44
N PRO A 46 -20.32 5.94 13.35
CA PRO A 46 -19.62 5.64 12.13
C PRO A 46 -18.94 6.89 11.58
N PHE A 47 -17.82 6.70 10.90
CA PHE A 47 -17.04 7.77 10.28
C PHE A 47 -16.66 7.42 8.85
N ILE A 48 -16.39 8.44 8.06
CA ILE A 48 -15.93 8.29 6.68
C ILE A 48 -14.45 8.60 6.64
N ASN A 49 -13.66 7.67 6.12
CA ASN A 49 -12.26 7.92 5.77
C ASN A 49 -12.13 8.12 4.27
N ALA A 50 -11.58 9.26 3.88
CA ALA A 50 -11.12 9.45 2.52
C ALA A 50 -9.86 8.60 2.29
N ILE A 51 -9.87 7.83 1.20
CA ILE A 51 -8.73 7.02 0.80
C ILE A 51 -7.98 7.80 -0.27
N TYR A 52 -6.73 8.10 0.01
CA TYR A 52 -5.81 8.75 -0.91
C TYR A 52 -4.75 7.77 -1.37
N ASP A 53 -4.28 7.96 -2.57
CA ASP A 53 -3.04 7.37 -3.06
C ASP A 53 -2.25 8.44 -3.82
N GLN A 54 -1.02 8.13 -4.18
CA GLN A 54 -0.14 8.98 -4.94
C GLN A 54 0.51 8.18 -6.07
N ASP A 55 0.89 8.85 -7.14
CA ASP A 55 1.70 8.21 -8.17
C ASP A 55 3.02 7.72 -7.59
N PRO A 56 3.54 6.59 -8.09
CA PRO A 56 4.81 6.06 -7.63
C PRO A 56 5.90 7.13 -7.67
N LEU A 57 6.67 7.22 -6.59
CA LEU A 57 7.80 8.12 -6.53
C LEU A 57 8.89 7.64 -7.49
N LYS A 58 9.53 8.58 -8.19
CA LYS A 58 10.68 8.29 -9.05
C LYS A 58 11.92 7.93 -8.24
N GLU A 59 12.05 8.57 -7.09
CA GLU A 59 13.16 8.40 -6.17
C GLU A 59 12.62 8.25 -4.75
N ILE A 60 13.22 7.38 -3.97
CA ILE A 60 12.91 7.16 -2.56
C ILE A 60 14.14 7.35 -1.66
N VAL A 61 15.26 7.79 -2.26
CA VAL A 61 16.54 8.05 -1.59
C VAL A 61 17.11 9.37 -2.08
N TRP A 62 17.62 10.20 -1.16
CA TRP A 62 18.35 11.44 -1.45
C TRP A 62 19.51 11.58 -0.47
N GLY A 63 20.74 11.50 -0.95
CA GLY A 63 21.93 11.52 -0.10
C GLY A 63 21.83 10.48 1.01
N HIS A 64 21.79 10.91 2.25
CA HIS A 64 21.68 10.02 3.42
C HIS A 64 20.25 9.82 3.94
N VAL A 65 19.22 10.15 3.15
CA VAL A 65 17.81 10.00 3.51
C VAL A 65 17.18 8.93 2.64
N ALA A 66 16.51 7.98 3.26
CA ALA A 66 15.68 6.99 2.60
C ALA A 66 14.25 7.03 3.12
N LEU A 67 13.27 6.92 2.23
CA LEU A 67 11.88 6.70 2.57
C LEU A 67 11.59 5.20 2.66
N VAL A 68 10.73 4.83 3.59
CA VAL A 68 10.26 3.46 3.82
C VAL A 68 8.76 3.45 4.10
N GLY A 69 8.09 2.35 3.82
CA GLY A 69 6.66 2.19 4.06
C GLY A 69 5.80 3.20 3.31
N ASP A 70 4.73 3.65 3.93
CA ASP A 70 3.76 4.55 3.30
C ASP A 70 4.37 5.90 2.87
N ALA A 71 5.50 6.31 3.44
CA ALA A 71 6.23 7.49 2.99
C ALA A 71 6.88 7.28 1.60
N ALA A 72 7.29 6.06 1.30
CA ALA A 72 7.89 5.69 0.00
C ALA A 72 6.83 5.26 -1.02
N HIS A 73 5.78 4.59 -0.56
CA HIS A 73 4.77 3.96 -1.42
C HIS A 73 3.39 3.96 -0.72
N PRO A 74 2.64 5.06 -0.75
CA PRO A 74 1.31 5.15 -0.15
C PRO A 74 0.32 4.24 -0.90
N ILE A 75 0.26 2.99 -0.48
CA ILE A 75 -0.58 1.96 -1.10
C ILE A 75 -1.99 2.06 -0.54
N SER A 76 -3.00 2.14 -1.41
CA SER A 76 -4.39 2.12 -0.98
C SER A 76 -4.73 0.79 -0.28
N PRO A 77 -5.70 0.77 0.65
CA PRO A 77 -6.01 -0.44 1.44
C PRO A 77 -6.58 -1.59 0.61
N HIS A 78 -6.89 -1.36 -0.66
CA HIS A 78 -7.51 -2.37 -1.52
C HIS A 78 -6.63 -3.59 -1.82
N GLY A 79 -5.31 -3.40 -1.84
CA GLY A 79 -4.33 -4.48 -2.04
C GLY A 79 -3.99 -5.26 -0.76
N VAL A 80 -4.29 -4.72 0.43
CA VAL A 80 -4.00 -5.32 1.75
C VAL A 80 -2.51 -5.66 1.94
N ARG A 81 -1.59 -4.90 1.34
CA ARG A 81 -0.16 -5.23 1.31
C ARG A 81 0.77 -4.17 1.93
N SER A 82 0.24 -3.02 2.36
CA SER A 82 1.07 -1.91 2.88
C SER A 82 2.01 -2.35 4.01
N THR A 83 1.50 -3.06 5.02
CA THR A 83 2.31 -3.56 6.14
C THR A 83 3.41 -4.51 5.67
N ASN A 84 3.08 -5.47 4.80
CA ASN A 84 4.06 -6.43 4.29
C ASN A 84 5.16 -5.72 3.48
N MET A 85 4.78 -4.71 2.69
CA MET A 85 5.73 -3.91 1.92
C MET A 85 6.68 -3.13 2.83
N SER A 86 6.15 -2.55 3.92
CA SER A 86 6.97 -1.83 4.91
C SER A 86 7.96 -2.75 5.64
N ILE A 87 7.57 -3.97 5.95
CA ILE A 87 8.46 -4.99 6.53
C ILE A 87 9.57 -5.37 5.54
N MET A 88 9.21 -5.54 4.26
CA MET A 88 10.18 -5.82 3.20
C MET A 88 11.17 -4.66 2.98
N ASP A 89 10.71 -3.42 3.09
CA ASP A 89 11.60 -2.26 3.04
C ASP A 89 12.66 -2.31 4.15
N ALA A 90 12.21 -2.60 5.37
CA ALA A 90 13.11 -2.69 6.51
C ALA A 90 14.15 -3.83 6.35
N ASP A 91 13.72 -4.99 5.85
CA ASP A 91 14.61 -6.11 5.58
C ASP A 91 15.65 -5.76 4.51
N VAL A 92 15.21 -5.25 3.36
CA VAL A 92 16.12 -4.88 2.27
C VAL A 92 17.09 -3.77 2.69
N LEU A 93 16.60 -2.72 3.35
CA LEU A 93 17.42 -1.64 3.84
C LEU A 93 18.47 -2.15 4.84
N GLY A 94 18.05 -2.99 5.78
CA GLY A 94 18.95 -3.60 6.77
C GLY A 94 20.06 -4.41 6.11
N ARG A 95 19.75 -5.23 5.12
CA ARG A 95 20.75 -6.01 4.37
C ARG A 95 21.72 -5.11 3.59
N CYS A 96 21.22 -4.08 2.94
CA CYS A 96 22.08 -3.12 2.24
C CYS A 96 23.07 -2.43 3.21
N VAL A 97 22.57 -1.96 4.36
CA VAL A 97 23.41 -1.31 5.37
C VAL A 97 24.45 -2.28 5.95
N VAL A 98 24.09 -3.53 6.21
CA VAL A 98 25.03 -4.56 6.69
C VAL A 98 26.09 -4.86 5.62
N ARG A 99 25.69 -4.97 4.36
CA ARG A 99 26.61 -5.29 3.25
C ARG A 99 27.64 -4.21 3.00
N TRP A 100 27.23 -2.94 2.97
CA TRP A 100 28.09 -1.81 2.62
C TRP A 100 28.81 -1.20 3.82
N GLY A 101 28.28 -1.40 5.03
CA GLY A 101 28.84 -0.83 6.25
C GLY A 101 28.61 0.68 6.37
N SER A 102 28.99 1.22 7.52
CA SER A 102 28.74 2.63 7.87
C SER A 102 29.55 3.66 7.05
N SER A 103 30.62 3.23 6.41
CA SER A 103 31.46 4.11 5.58
C SER A 103 30.94 4.30 4.15
N GLN A 104 30.00 3.48 3.69
CA GLN A 104 29.44 3.47 2.34
C GLN A 104 27.91 3.55 2.36
N VAL A 105 27.38 4.45 3.17
CA VAL A 105 25.92 4.61 3.36
C VAL A 105 25.22 4.97 2.06
N GLU A 106 25.82 5.82 1.22
CA GLU A 106 25.21 6.20 -0.05
C GLU A 106 25.08 5.01 -1.00
N ASP A 107 26.07 4.14 -1.08
CA ASP A 107 26.01 2.92 -1.89
C ASP A 107 24.92 1.96 -1.36
N ALA A 108 24.83 1.82 -0.04
CA ALA A 108 23.76 1.03 0.59
C ALA A 108 22.37 1.54 0.23
N LEU A 109 22.16 2.86 0.27
CA LEU A 109 20.89 3.47 -0.05
C LEU A 109 20.57 3.44 -1.55
N CYS A 110 21.58 3.60 -2.41
CA CYS A 110 21.41 3.40 -3.85
C CYS A 110 20.99 1.96 -4.19
N GLU A 111 21.62 0.96 -3.56
CA GLU A 111 21.20 -0.44 -3.73
C GLU A 111 19.79 -0.68 -3.23
N TYR A 112 19.43 -0.18 -2.05
CA TYR A 112 18.08 -0.22 -1.52
C TYR A 112 17.05 0.34 -2.52
N GLN A 113 17.28 1.54 -3.05
CA GLN A 113 16.41 2.16 -4.05
C GLN A 113 16.28 1.29 -5.31
N SER A 114 17.40 0.76 -5.82
CA SER A 114 17.39 -0.06 -7.04
C SER A 114 16.55 -1.33 -6.90
N ILE A 115 16.52 -1.91 -5.69
CA ILE A 115 15.74 -3.12 -5.39
C ILE A 115 14.25 -2.77 -5.19
N ARG A 116 13.97 -1.67 -4.47
CA ARG A 116 12.60 -1.39 -4.00
C ARG A 116 11.75 -0.59 -4.97
N SER A 117 12.30 0.36 -5.72
CA SER A 117 11.51 1.32 -6.51
C SER A 117 10.57 0.64 -7.50
N ALA A 118 11.03 -0.37 -8.24
CA ALA A 118 10.19 -1.05 -9.22
C ALA A 118 9.06 -1.86 -8.57
N VAL A 119 9.36 -2.52 -7.45
CA VAL A 119 8.38 -3.34 -6.71
C VAL A 119 7.31 -2.46 -6.08
N THR A 120 7.73 -1.38 -5.42
CA THR A 120 6.81 -0.46 -4.74
C THR A 120 5.93 0.29 -5.74
N ALA A 121 6.48 0.74 -6.86
CA ALA A 121 5.72 1.36 -7.94
C ALA A 121 4.62 0.44 -8.48
N HIS A 122 4.97 -0.82 -8.71
CA HIS A 122 4.01 -1.82 -9.16
C HIS A 122 2.85 -2.01 -8.15
N GLU A 123 3.17 -2.13 -6.85
CA GLU A 123 2.16 -2.36 -5.81
C GLU A 123 1.22 -1.15 -5.62
N VAL A 124 1.72 0.08 -5.74
CA VAL A 124 0.89 1.28 -5.73
C VAL A 124 -0.13 1.25 -6.87
N LEU A 125 0.33 1.00 -8.10
CA LEU A 125 -0.54 0.97 -9.29
C LEU A 125 -1.52 -0.21 -9.24
N PHE A 126 -1.07 -1.37 -8.80
CA PHE A 126 -1.92 -2.55 -8.65
C PHE A 126 -3.02 -2.33 -7.60
N SER A 127 -2.68 -1.79 -6.45
CA SER A 127 -3.66 -1.49 -5.40
C SER A 127 -4.70 -0.44 -5.85
N ARG A 128 -4.27 0.59 -6.58
CA ARG A 128 -5.15 1.57 -7.23
C ARG A 128 -6.10 0.88 -8.20
N HIS A 129 -5.57 0.03 -9.07
CA HIS A 129 -6.38 -0.72 -10.03
C HIS A 129 -7.45 -1.57 -9.31
N LEU A 130 -7.06 -2.33 -8.27
CA LEU A 130 -8.01 -3.10 -7.46
C LEU A 130 -9.10 -2.21 -6.82
N GLY A 131 -8.73 -1.03 -6.35
CA GLY A 131 -9.69 -0.08 -5.80
C GLY A 131 -10.72 0.35 -6.84
N ARG A 132 -10.29 0.71 -8.04
CA ARG A 132 -11.18 1.08 -9.16
C ARG A 132 -12.11 -0.05 -9.55
N VAL A 133 -11.56 -1.24 -9.60
CA VAL A 133 -12.30 -2.45 -9.90
C VAL A 133 -13.40 -2.70 -8.87
N LYS A 134 -13.06 -2.69 -7.58
CA LYS A 134 -14.03 -2.88 -6.48
C LYS A 134 -15.13 -1.82 -6.45
N GLN A 135 -14.86 -0.64 -7.02
CA GLN A 135 -15.82 0.46 -7.15
C GLN A 135 -16.63 0.41 -8.46
N GLY A 136 -16.41 -0.58 -9.32
CA GLY A 136 -17.06 -0.69 -10.63
C GLY A 136 -16.59 0.35 -11.66
N LEU A 137 -15.43 1.00 -11.41
CA LEU A 137 -14.89 2.05 -12.27
C LEU A 137 -13.98 1.53 -13.39
N SER A 138 -13.71 0.23 -13.43
CA SER A 138 -12.92 -0.44 -14.48
C SER A 138 -13.75 -1.55 -15.13
N ALA A 139 -13.94 -1.43 -16.44
CA ALA A 139 -14.68 -2.43 -17.24
C ALA A 139 -13.89 -3.76 -17.46
N GLU A 140 -12.62 -3.81 -17.08
CA GLU A 140 -11.69 -4.89 -17.45
C GLU A 140 -11.81 -6.17 -16.59
N LEU A 141 -12.69 -6.19 -15.60
CA LEU A 141 -12.81 -7.35 -14.70
C LEU A 141 -13.55 -8.56 -15.27
N HIS A 142 -14.24 -8.44 -16.37
CA HIS A 142 -14.84 -9.62 -17.01
C HIS A 142 -13.80 -10.58 -17.60
N ASN A 143 -12.54 -10.17 -17.70
CA ASN A 143 -11.40 -10.98 -18.12
C ASN A 143 -10.39 -11.28 -17.01
N ALA A 144 -10.77 -11.21 -15.74
CA ALA A 144 -9.90 -11.47 -14.58
C ALA A 144 -9.36 -12.91 -14.49
N GLN A 145 -9.73 -13.79 -15.41
CA GLN A 145 -9.08 -15.10 -15.59
C GLN A 145 -7.64 -15.00 -16.15
N ASN A 146 -7.21 -13.81 -16.59
CA ASN A 146 -5.92 -13.58 -17.24
C ASN A 146 -5.02 -12.59 -16.51
N VAL A 147 -5.24 -12.28 -15.24
CA VAL A 147 -4.19 -11.66 -14.43
C VAL A 147 -3.26 -12.77 -13.95
N PRO A 148 -2.02 -12.87 -14.46
CA PRO A 148 -1.12 -13.94 -14.06
C PRO A 148 -0.75 -13.77 -12.60
N GLY A 149 -1.48 -14.38 -11.69
CA GLY A 149 -1.14 -14.42 -10.27
C GLY A 149 0.24 -15.04 -10.03
N GLU A 150 0.69 -15.93 -10.92
CA GLU A 150 2.04 -16.48 -10.92
C GLU A 150 3.13 -15.44 -11.23
N PHE A 151 2.84 -14.40 -11.98
CA PHE A 151 3.82 -13.41 -12.39
C PHE A 151 4.32 -12.54 -11.22
N LEU A 152 3.53 -12.40 -10.18
CA LEU A 152 3.84 -11.55 -9.01
C LEU A 152 4.68 -12.28 -7.96
N LEU A 153 4.48 -13.56 -7.77
CA LEU A 153 5.24 -14.37 -6.82
C LEU A 153 6.62 -14.76 -7.37
N GLN A 154 6.68 -15.15 -8.63
CA GLN A 154 7.92 -15.66 -9.24
C GLN A 154 9.02 -14.60 -9.39
N ARG A 155 8.70 -13.35 -9.75
CA ARG A 155 9.73 -12.29 -9.87
C ARG A 155 10.30 -11.83 -8.53
N SER A 156 9.51 -11.85 -7.47
CA SER A 156 10.02 -11.53 -6.13
C SER A 156 10.89 -12.64 -5.58
N ILE A 157 10.58 -13.90 -5.86
CA ILE A 157 11.33 -15.06 -5.38
C ILE A 157 12.64 -15.21 -6.17
N HIS A 158 12.65 -15.07 -7.48
CA HIS A 158 13.86 -15.20 -8.30
C HIS A 158 14.94 -14.15 -7.99
N LYS A 159 14.57 -12.91 -7.69
CA LYS A 159 15.57 -11.92 -7.22
C LYS A 159 16.12 -12.22 -5.83
N PHE A 160 15.40 -12.99 -5.01
CA PHE A 160 15.87 -13.42 -3.70
C PHE A 160 16.83 -14.62 -3.78
N GLU A 161 16.63 -15.54 -4.73
CA GLU A 161 17.46 -16.72 -4.89
C GLU A 161 18.87 -16.38 -5.42
N ASP A 162 18.96 -15.39 -6.34
CA ASP A 162 20.25 -14.91 -6.86
C ASP A 162 21.14 -14.22 -5.81
N HIS A 163 20.57 -13.87 -4.65
CA HIS A 163 21.32 -13.20 -3.57
C HIS A 163 21.60 -14.10 -2.36
N GLN A 164 21.17 -15.37 -2.36
CA GLN A 164 21.47 -16.31 -1.27
C GLN A 164 22.90 -16.89 -1.30
N HIS A 165 23.67 -16.61 -2.35
CA HIS A 165 25.08 -17.06 -2.43
C HIS A 165 26.09 -16.10 -1.79
N ILE A 166 25.62 -15.15 -0.97
CA ILE A 166 26.49 -14.21 -0.25
C ILE A 166 26.17 -14.31 1.26
N LEU A 167 26.49 -15.46 1.85
CA LEU A 167 26.73 -15.64 3.28
C LEU A 167 28.04 -16.40 3.44
#